data_ec121e372b71a74d84d4d51634ac943a
#
_entry.id   ec121e372b71a74d84d4d51634ac943a
#
_cell.length_a   1.000
_cell.length_b   1.000
_cell.length_c   1.000
_cell.angle_alpha   90.00
_cell.angle_beta   90.00
_cell.angle_gamma   90.00
#
_symmetry.space_group_name_H-M   'P 1'
#
loop_
_entity.id
_entity.type
_entity.pdbx_description
1 polymer ?
#
loop_
_entity_poly.entity_id
_entity_poly.type
_entity_poly.pdbx_seq_one_letter_code
_entity_poly.pdbx_strand_id
1 'polypeptide(L)'
;MPLRKFLLTFDTEDFISENSVPVLHWILERLKKHDLEALFFITGHMAENLQNFPTVIDLLTEHEIGYHSSSHSVHPAIFEFTDVEDYKEAYKNSLERETAHINPCTGEIEGKGGILALKRLFPRKHIESFRAPGHCWTPPHLEALKTLGINFDFSADLSSTPINFKDTAFYPHPVLGHWEGKAWEQRLLFASILKKKLVVLTCHPSLLVNKTEWDSIYFVSNPKTLTPPPPRNPAEVRHLLHNFDSLLGNISKLRKMQIIDTTPKLESANTTLKLDESGIRQCYNWSMRWAIDLHHHPKFIFGHFLQYFKQTRSNATRSLNNAS
;
A
#
# COMPACT_ATOMS: atom_id res chain seq x y z
N MET A 1 -8.07 -29.53 -5.28
CA MET A 1 -8.63 -28.16 -5.37
C MET A 1 -7.57 -27.26 -5.98
N PRO A 2 -7.91 -26.24 -6.77
CA PRO A 2 -6.90 -25.29 -7.24
C PRO A 2 -6.23 -24.60 -6.05
N LEU A 3 -4.92 -24.39 -6.16
CA LEU A 3 -4.10 -23.73 -5.16
C LEU A 3 -4.62 -22.29 -4.96
N ARG A 4 -4.79 -21.87 -3.71
CA ARG A 4 -5.28 -20.51 -3.40
C ARG A 4 -4.10 -19.58 -3.21
N LYS A 5 -4.18 -18.37 -3.77
CA LYS A 5 -3.16 -17.35 -3.59
C LYS A 5 -3.33 -16.66 -2.24
N PHE A 6 -2.25 -16.56 -1.49
CA PHE A 6 -2.19 -15.84 -0.23
C PHE A 6 -1.03 -14.85 -0.28
N LEU A 7 -1.35 -13.56 -0.19
CA LEU A 7 -0.35 -12.50 -0.17
C LEU A 7 -0.23 -11.94 1.25
N LEU A 8 0.94 -12.12 1.85
CA LEU A 8 1.32 -11.47 3.08
C LEU A 8 1.96 -10.14 2.72
N THR A 9 1.40 -9.04 3.19
CA THR A 9 1.86 -7.69 2.87
C THR A 9 2.14 -6.90 4.13
N PHE A 10 3.11 -5.99 4.07
CA PHE A 10 3.51 -5.12 5.17
C PHE A 10 3.52 -3.67 4.69
N ASP A 11 2.86 -2.77 5.44
CA ASP A 11 3.01 -1.35 5.25
C ASP A 11 4.13 -0.88 6.19
N THR A 12 5.26 -0.53 5.58
CA THR A 12 6.51 -0.23 6.27
C THR A 12 6.75 1.27 6.16
N GLU A 13 6.24 2.00 7.13
CA GLU A 13 6.00 3.44 7.02
C GLU A 13 6.49 4.25 8.23
N ASP A 14 6.62 3.64 9.41
CA ASP A 14 7.03 4.32 10.64
C ASP A 14 8.54 4.57 10.64
N PHE A 15 8.92 5.76 10.23
CA PHE A 15 10.31 6.24 10.20
C PHE A 15 10.71 7.04 11.44
N ILE A 16 9.78 7.23 12.39
CA ILE A 16 9.96 8.07 13.58
C ILE A 16 10.35 7.24 14.82
N SER A 17 9.71 6.07 14.99
CA SER A 17 9.92 5.26 16.18
C SER A 17 11.23 4.50 16.15
N GLU A 18 12.03 4.59 17.22
CA GLU A 18 13.29 3.85 17.35
C GLU A 18 13.09 2.32 17.25
N ASN A 19 11.93 1.81 17.62
CA ASN A 19 11.62 0.38 17.59
C ASN A 19 11.10 -0.12 16.23
N SER A 20 10.85 0.76 15.26
CA SER A 20 10.26 0.36 13.95
C SER A 20 11.20 -0.53 13.14
N VAL A 21 12.48 -0.16 13.03
CA VAL A 21 13.50 -0.95 12.31
C VAL A 21 13.85 -2.24 13.06
N PRO A 22 14.07 -2.26 14.39
CA PRO A 22 14.25 -3.50 15.14
C PRO A 22 13.12 -4.52 14.99
N VAL A 23 11.85 -4.09 15.03
CA VAL A 23 10.73 -5.01 14.82
C VAL A 23 10.62 -5.49 13.38
N LEU A 24 10.92 -4.64 12.40
CA LEU A 24 11.01 -5.05 10.99
C LEU A 24 12.08 -6.12 10.80
N HIS A 25 13.28 -5.92 11.37
CA HIS A 25 14.36 -6.91 11.34
C HIS A 25 13.90 -8.25 11.94
N TRP A 26 13.25 -8.21 13.10
CA TRP A 26 12.70 -9.42 13.72
C TRP A 26 11.67 -10.12 12.82
N ILE A 27 10.77 -9.38 12.16
CA ILE A 27 9.78 -9.94 11.21
C ILE A 27 10.49 -10.67 10.07
N LEU A 28 11.50 -10.04 9.46
CA LEU A 28 12.25 -10.60 8.35
C LEU A 28 12.96 -11.91 8.73
N GLU A 29 13.56 -11.97 9.92
CA GLU A 29 14.12 -13.23 10.45
C GLU A 29 13.05 -14.31 10.67
N ARG A 30 11.83 -13.94 11.10
CA ARG A 30 10.73 -14.90 11.26
C ARG A 30 10.22 -15.38 9.91
N LEU A 31 10.10 -14.52 8.91
CA LEU A 31 9.76 -14.92 7.54
C LEU A 31 10.77 -15.92 6.99
N LYS A 32 12.06 -15.64 7.14
CA LYS A 32 13.14 -16.56 6.77
C LYS A 32 13.06 -17.90 7.50
N LYS A 33 12.86 -17.89 8.82
CA LYS A 33 12.67 -19.11 9.65
C LYS A 33 11.51 -19.98 9.15
N HIS A 34 10.41 -19.37 8.72
CA HIS A 34 9.22 -20.07 8.26
C HIS A 34 9.22 -20.34 6.76
N ASP A 35 10.28 -19.93 6.04
CA ASP A 35 10.43 -20.04 4.59
C ASP A 35 9.24 -19.39 3.86
N LEU A 36 8.95 -18.14 4.21
CA LEU A 36 7.86 -17.34 3.66
C LEU A 36 8.42 -16.10 2.98
N GLU A 37 7.87 -15.79 1.82
CA GLU A 37 8.08 -14.52 1.14
C GLU A 37 6.89 -13.58 1.39
N ALA A 38 7.13 -12.28 1.29
CA ALA A 38 6.13 -11.24 1.50
C ALA A 38 6.33 -10.06 0.55
N LEU A 39 5.36 -9.15 0.52
CA LEU A 39 5.43 -7.89 -0.21
C LEU A 39 5.46 -6.73 0.80
N PHE A 40 6.51 -5.92 0.76
CA PHE A 40 6.70 -4.76 1.64
C PHE A 40 6.42 -3.47 0.89
N PHE A 41 5.37 -2.76 1.26
CA PHE A 41 5.08 -1.40 0.79
C PHE A 41 5.84 -0.41 1.68
N ILE A 42 6.82 0.26 1.11
CA ILE A 42 7.77 1.12 1.86
C ILE A 42 7.57 2.56 1.44
N THR A 43 7.44 3.48 2.41
CA THR A 43 7.37 4.92 2.12
C THR A 43 8.74 5.49 1.75
N GLY A 44 8.75 6.65 1.08
CA GLY A 44 9.99 7.35 0.76
C GLY A 44 10.81 7.69 2.00
N HIS A 45 10.18 8.22 3.04
CA HIS A 45 10.84 8.52 4.32
C HIS A 45 11.44 7.27 4.99
N MET A 46 10.70 6.16 4.98
CA MET A 46 11.22 4.92 5.54
C MET A 46 12.38 4.37 4.71
N ALA A 47 12.34 4.49 3.39
CA ALA A 47 13.46 4.12 2.52
C ALA A 47 14.72 4.93 2.84
N GLU A 48 14.57 6.22 3.13
CA GLU A 48 15.67 7.09 3.54
C GLU A 48 16.24 6.70 4.91
N ASN A 49 15.37 6.36 5.87
CA ASN A 49 15.79 5.88 7.19
C ASN A 49 16.54 4.54 7.09
N LEU A 50 16.05 3.61 6.28
CA LEU A 50 16.63 2.27 6.10
C LEU A 50 18.06 2.30 5.54
N GLN A 51 18.52 3.38 4.91
CA GLN A 51 19.92 3.51 4.44
C GLN A 51 20.95 3.27 5.55
N ASN A 52 20.59 3.52 6.80
CA ASN A 52 21.42 3.32 7.96
C ASN A 52 21.45 1.87 8.48
N PHE A 53 20.69 0.94 7.86
CA PHE A 53 20.48 -0.42 8.34
C PHE A 53 20.74 -1.48 7.24
N PRO A 54 22.00 -1.65 6.81
CA PRO A 54 22.32 -2.52 5.66
C PRO A 54 21.85 -3.98 5.85
N THR A 55 21.93 -4.53 7.05
CA THR A 55 21.46 -5.89 7.34
C THR A 55 19.96 -6.05 7.08
N VAL A 56 19.15 -5.03 7.40
CA VAL A 56 17.70 -5.04 7.14
C VAL A 56 17.42 -4.94 5.64
N ILE A 57 18.20 -4.11 4.93
CA ILE A 57 18.11 -3.99 3.47
C ILE A 57 18.43 -5.34 2.82
N ASP A 58 19.50 -6.02 3.24
CA ASP A 58 19.88 -7.33 2.70
C ASP A 58 18.75 -8.35 2.86
N LEU A 59 18.12 -8.41 4.05
CA LEU A 59 16.98 -9.30 4.29
C LEU A 59 15.76 -8.91 3.43
N LEU A 60 15.46 -7.62 3.28
CA LEU A 60 14.36 -7.14 2.43
C LEU A 60 14.57 -7.53 0.96
N THR A 61 15.81 -7.69 0.50
CA THR A 61 16.06 -8.14 -0.89
C THR A 61 15.57 -9.57 -1.17
N GLU A 62 15.32 -10.38 -0.16
CA GLU A 62 14.73 -11.72 -0.29
C GLU A 62 13.21 -11.66 -0.55
N HIS A 63 12.56 -10.46 -0.49
CA HIS A 63 11.13 -10.24 -0.60
C HIS A 63 10.77 -9.31 -1.77
N GLU A 64 9.48 -9.21 -2.11
CA GLU A 64 9.01 -8.21 -3.06
C GLU A 64 8.88 -6.84 -2.39
N ILE A 65 9.23 -5.79 -3.14
CA ILE A 65 9.22 -4.41 -2.66
C ILE A 65 8.20 -3.62 -3.47
N GLY A 66 7.25 -3.00 -2.78
CA GLY A 66 6.29 -2.06 -3.29
C GLY A 66 6.49 -0.66 -2.71
N TYR A 67 5.79 0.31 -3.25
CA TYR A 67 5.85 1.70 -2.87
C TYR A 67 4.61 2.12 -2.08
N HIS A 68 4.79 3.00 -1.05
CA HIS A 68 3.73 3.44 -0.15
C HIS A 68 3.63 4.96 -0.03
N SER A 69 3.76 5.69 -1.14
CA SER A 69 3.93 7.14 -1.26
C SER A 69 5.24 7.69 -0.66
N SER A 70 5.54 8.95 -0.97
CA SER A 70 6.73 9.62 -0.46
C SER A 70 6.65 9.87 1.04
N SER A 71 5.56 10.50 1.48
CA SER A 71 5.43 11.10 2.81
C SER A 71 4.22 10.61 3.62
N HIS A 72 3.51 9.57 3.14
CA HIS A 72 2.33 9.01 3.79
C HIS A 72 1.27 10.09 4.09
N SER A 73 1.01 10.36 5.35
CA SER A 73 -0.01 11.30 5.87
C SER A 73 0.51 12.72 6.11
N VAL A 74 1.80 13.01 5.80
CA VAL A 74 2.33 14.37 5.92
C VAL A 74 1.65 15.28 4.90
N HIS A 75 0.97 16.33 5.41
CA HIS A 75 0.23 17.26 4.55
C HIS A 75 1.14 18.10 3.65
N PRO A 76 0.70 18.45 2.44
CA PRO A 76 -0.53 17.96 1.81
C PRO A 76 -0.44 16.48 1.42
N ALA A 77 -1.46 15.69 1.82
CA ALA A 77 -1.60 14.29 1.44
C ALA A 77 -2.13 14.13 0.00
N ILE A 78 -2.21 12.89 -0.51
CA ILE A 78 -2.59 12.62 -1.92
C ILE A 78 -3.88 13.32 -2.33
N PHE A 79 -4.92 13.24 -1.50
CA PHE A 79 -6.21 13.87 -1.78
C PHE A 79 -6.20 15.40 -1.69
N GLU A 80 -5.19 15.99 -1.05
CA GLU A 80 -5.06 17.46 -0.96
C GLU A 80 -4.30 18.02 -2.16
N PHE A 81 -3.11 17.49 -2.47
CA PHE A 81 -2.31 18.02 -3.58
C PHE A 81 -2.87 17.65 -4.97
N THR A 82 -3.84 16.71 -5.04
CA THR A 82 -4.55 16.39 -6.28
C THR A 82 -5.93 17.04 -6.39
N ASP A 83 -6.42 17.75 -5.36
CA ASP A 83 -7.71 18.44 -5.37
C ASP A 83 -7.64 19.80 -6.08
N VAL A 84 -7.13 19.82 -7.30
CA VAL A 84 -7.06 20.96 -8.20
C VAL A 84 -7.95 20.72 -9.42
N GLU A 85 -8.46 21.80 -10.06
CA GLU A 85 -9.44 21.69 -11.15
C GLU A 85 -8.85 21.00 -12.39
N ASP A 86 -7.61 21.36 -12.77
CA ASP A 86 -6.94 20.77 -13.93
C ASP A 86 -6.31 19.40 -13.59
N TYR A 87 -6.78 18.40 -14.30
CA TYR A 87 -6.26 17.04 -14.21
C TYR A 87 -4.75 16.92 -14.47
N LYS A 88 -4.23 17.73 -15.43
CA LYS A 88 -2.79 17.71 -15.76
C LYS A 88 -1.95 18.35 -14.66
N GLU A 89 -2.49 19.37 -14.00
CA GLU A 89 -1.86 19.98 -12.82
C GLU A 89 -1.82 18.97 -11.66
N ALA A 90 -2.94 18.30 -11.36
CA ALA A 90 -2.98 17.23 -10.36
C ALA A 90 -1.97 16.10 -10.64
N TYR A 91 -1.84 15.70 -11.90
CA TYR A 91 -0.83 14.74 -12.35
C TYR A 91 0.61 15.25 -12.12
N LYS A 92 0.89 16.51 -12.49
CA LYS A 92 2.21 17.13 -12.30
C LYS A 92 2.58 17.21 -10.82
N ASN A 93 1.65 17.69 -9.98
CA ASN A 93 1.84 17.74 -8.52
C ASN A 93 2.17 16.34 -7.97
N SER A 94 1.50 15.30 -8.48
CA SER A 94 1.76 13.92 -8.08
C SER A 94 3.17 13.46 -8.46
N LEU A 95 3.62 13.72 -9.69
CA LEU A 95 4.98 13.38 -10.11
C LEU A 95 6.05 14.08 -9.26
N GLU A 96 5.83 15.36 -8.98
CA GLU A 96 6.75 16.15 -8.17
C GLU A 96 6.86 15.59 -6.76
N ARG A 97 5.74 15.35 -6.08
CA ARG A 97 5.74 14.84 -4.71
C ARG A 97 6.28 13.41 -4.59
N GLU A 98 5.94 12.53 -5.53
CA GLU A 98 6.36 11.14 -5.46
C GLU A 98 7.84 10.92 -5.86
N THR A 99 8.51 11.95 -6.39
CA THR A 99 9.95 11.94 -6.70
C THR A 99 10.79 12.81 -5.77
N ALA A 100 10.16 13.41 -4.76
CA ALA A 100 10.78 14.36 -3.85
C ALA A 100 10.95 13.81 -2.42
N HIS A 101 11.94 14.35 -1.70
CA HIS A 101 11.92 14.35 -0.25
C HIS A 101 10.95 15.41 0.24
N ILE A 102 10.06 15.03 1.13
CA ILE A 102 9.06 15.92 1.72
C ILE A 102 9.44 16.15 3.17
N ASN A 103 9.63 17.41 3.56
CA ASN A 103 9.91 17.73 4.95
C ASN A 103 8.76 17.23 5.85
N PRO A 104 9.01 16.31 6.79
CA PRO A 104 7.93 15.69 7.57
C PRO A 104 7.26 16.64 8.57
N CYS A 105 7.85 17.80 8.84
CA CYS A 105 7.31 18.80 9.76
C CYS A 105 6.57 19.95 9.05
N THR A 106 6.95 20.28 7.80
CA THR A 106 6.37 21.40 7.06
C THR A 106 5.58 20.98 5.83
N GLY A 107 5.80 19.76 5.31
CA GLY A 107 5.23 19.28 4.06
C GLY A 107 5.88 19.87 2.81
N GLU A 108 6.97 20.66 2.97
CA GLU A 108 7.68 21.30 1.85
C GLU A 108 8.54 20.30 1.09
N ILE A 109 8.77 20.59 -0.20
CA ILE A 109 9.60 19.79 -1.09
C ILE A 109 11.06 20.20 -0.92
N GLU A 110 11.92 19.26 -0.53
CA GLU A 110 13.34 19.49 -0.21
C GLU A 110 14.30 18.65 -1.07
N GLY A 111 13.99 18.46 -2.35
CA GLY A 111 14.89 17.75 -3.27
C GLY A 111 14.39 16.37 -3.69
N LYS A 112 15.29 15.43 -4.02
CA LYS A 112 14.93 14.12 -4.58
C LYS A 112 14.76 13.05 -3.49
N GLY A 113 13.62 12.40 -3.47
CA GLY A 113 13.28 11.35 -2.51
C GLY A 113 12.18 10.42 -3.05
N GLY A 114 11.25 10.03 -2.20
CA GLY A 114 10.11 9.23 -2.55
C GLY A 114 10.49 7.91 -3.25
N ILE A 115 9.83 7.60 -4.36
CA ILE A 115 10.11 6.38 -5.13
C ILE A 115 11.57 6.32 -5.64
N LEU A 116 12.23 7.47 -5.85
CA LEU A 116 13.62 7.50 -6.27
C LEU A 116 14.56 7.06 -5.13
N ALA A 117 14.23 7.37 -3.88
CA ALA A 117 14.95 6.86 -2.71
C ALA A 117 14.83 5.32 -2.65
N LEU A 118 13.61 4.81 -2.80
CA LEU A 118 13.35 3.37 -2.78
C LEU A 118 14.09 2.63 -3.92
N LYS A 119 14.08 3.16 -5.14
CA LYS A 119 14.82 2.59 -6.27
C LYS A 119 16.34 2.60 -6.08
N ARG A 120 16.88 3.62 -5.42
CA ARG A 120 18.32 3.64 -5.06
C ARG A 120 18.65 2.59 -4.00
N LEU A 121 17.76 2.38 -3.04
CA LEU A 121 17.95 1.41 -1.97
C LEU A 121 17.91 -0.04 -2.49
N PHE A 122 17.05 -0.30 -3.48
CA PHE A 122 16.84 -1.63 -4.08
C PHE A 122 17.11 -1.63 -5.59
N PRO A 123 18.36 -1.39 -6.04
CA PRO A 123 18.67 -1.17 -7.47
C PRO A 123 18.44 -2.40 -8.36
N ARG A 124 18.31 -3.59 -7.77
CA ARG A 124 18.06 -4.85 -8.48
C ARG A 124 16.58 -5.27 -8.46
N LYS A 125 15.72 -4.53 -7.73
CA LYS A 125 14.29 -4.81 -7.65
C LYS A 125 13.50 -3.94 -8.63
N HIS A 126 12.48 -4.53 -9.20
CA HIS A 126 11.46 -3.79 -9.94
C HIS A 126 10.40 -3.30 -8.95
N ILE A 127 10.33 -1.99 -8.72
CA ILE A 127 9.31 -1.39 -7.87
C ILE A 127 8.09 -1.12 -8.75
N GLU A 128 7.18 -2.08 -8.81
CA GLU A 128 6.04 -2.07 -9.73
C GLU A 128 4.68 -2.04 -9.03
N SER A 129 4.65 -2.20 -7.70
CA SER A 129 3.43 -2.22 -6.92
C SER A 129 3.32 -1.02 -5.99
N PHE A 130 2.08 -0.60 -5.74
CA PHE A 130 1.76 0.53 -4.89
C PHE A 130 0.56 0.22 -3.99
N ARG A 131 0.59 0.78 -2.78
CA ARG A 131 -0.57 0.91 -1.91
C ARG A 131 -0.63 2.36 -1.43
N ALA A 132 -1.80 3.00 -1.58
CA ALA A 132 -2.00 4.34 -1.07
C ALA A 132 -2.18 4.32 0.45
N PRO A 133 -1.59 5.29 1.19
CA PRO A 133 -1.90 5.52 2.60
C PRO A 133 -3.41 5.61 2.84
N GLY A 134 -3.90 4.91 3.88
CA GLY A 134 -5.34 4.86 4.15
C GLY A 134 -6.21 4.37 2.99
N HIS A 135 -5.60 3.73 1.98
CA HIS A 135 -6.23 3.38 0.70
C HIS A 135 -6.80 4.58 -0.08
N CYS A 136 -6.32 5.79 0.22
CA CYS A 136 -6.79 7.04 -0.37
C CYS A 136 -5.98 7.36 -1.64
N TRP A 137 -6.47 6.94 -2.79
CA TRP A 137 -5.85 7.14 -4.10
C TRP A 137 -6.70 8.07 -4.99
N THR A 138 -6.06 8.71 -5.97
CA THR A 138 -6.74 9.53 -6.98
C THR A 138 -6.26 9.16 -8.38
N PRO A 139 -7.11 9.30 -9.42
CA PRO A 139 -6.74 8.95 -10.79
C PRO A 139 -5.49 9.65 -11.32
N PRO A 140 -5.31 10.98 -11.19
CA PRO A 140 -4.09 11.65 -11.67
C PRO A 140 -2.83 11.16 -10.94
N HIS A 141 -2.94 10.80 -9.65
CA HIS A 141 -1.85 10.22 -8.88
C HIS A 141 -1.46 8.83 -9.39
N LEU A 142 -2.45 7.95 -9.66
CA LEU A 142 -2.17 6.64 -10.26
C LEU A 142 -1.50 6.74 -11.64
N GLU A 143 -1.94 7.67 -12.49
CA GLU A 143 -1.31 7.89 -13.80
C GLU A 143 0.14 8.41 -13.65
N ALA A 144 0.42 9.25 -12.66
CA ALA A 144 1.77 9.66 -12.32
C ALA A 144 2.64 8.48 -11.86
N LEU A 145 2.13 7.65 -10.95
CA LEU A 145 2.81 6.45 -10.49
C LEU A 145 3.07 5.45 -11.63
N LYS A 146 2.14 5.31 -12.57
CA LYS A 146 2.35 4.49 -13.77
C LYS A 146 3.53 4.98 -14.60
N THR A 147 3.67 6.28 -14.79
CA THR A 147 4.85 6.89 -15.46
C THR A 147 6.15 6.60 -14.70
N LEU A 148 6.07 6.41 -13.39
CA LEU A 148 7.18 6.02 -12.53
C LEU A 148 7.42 4.50 -12.48
N GLY A 149 6.65 3.70 -13.24
CA GLY A 149 6.83 2.24 -13.39
C GLY A 149 5.93 1.38 -12.51
N ILE A 150 4.92 1.97 -11.84
CA ILE A 150 3.95 1.22 -11.04
C ILE A 150 2.86 0.63 -11.96
N ASN A 151 2.67 -0.68 -11.90
CA ASN A 151 1.71 -1.43 -12.72
C ASN A 151 0.64 -2.16 -11.89
N PHE A 152 0.86 -2.28 -10.57
CA PHE A 152 -0.01 -3.01 -9.65
C PHE A 152 -0.47 -2.08 -8.52
N ASP A 153 -1.78 -1.95 -8.34
CA ASP A 153 -2.38 -1.14 -7.28
C ASP A 153 -3.08 -2.02 -6.23
N PHE A 154 -2.81 -1.76 -4.96
CA PHE A 154 -3.41 -2.44 -3.80
C PHE A 154 -4.30 -1.52 -2.95
N SER A 155 -4.68 -0.36 -3.50
CA SER A 155 -5.43 0.66 -2.78
C SER A 155 -6.93 0.56 -3.00
N ALA A 156 -7.33 0.15 -4.22
CA ALA A 156 -8.72 0.20 -4.64
C ALA A 156 -9.48 -1.08 -4.27
N ASP A 157 -10.71 -0.92 -3.77
CA ASP A 157 -11.65 -2.03 -3.54
C ASP A 157 -12.61 -2.17 -4.73
N LEU A 158 -12.10 -2.68 -5.84
CA LEU A 158 -12.84 -2.78 -7.11
C LEU A 158 -13.35 -4.20 -7.38
N SER A 159 -12.72 -5.22 -6.81
CA SER A 159 -13.04 -6.62 -7.10
C SER A 159 -12.46 -7.54 -6.04
N SER A 160 -13.03 -8.73 -5.89
CA SER A 160 -12.50 -9.81 -5.04
C SER A 160 -11.34 -10.58 -5.68
N THR A 161 -10.99 -10.29 -6.92
CA THR A 161 -9.87 -10.86 -7.69
C THR A 161 -9.17 -9.74 -8.45
N PRO A 162 -7.90 -9.91 -8.88
CA PRO A 162 -7.21 -8.90 -9.67
C PRO A 162 -8.00 -8.53 -10.93
N ILE A 163 -8.07 -7.24 -11.24
CA ILE A 163 -8.79 -6.69 -12.38
C ILE A 163 -7.96 -5.60 -13.06
N ASN A 164 -7.92 -5.58 -14.39
CA ASN A 164 -7.17 -4.58 -15.16
C ASN A 164 -8.02 -3.38 -15.53
N PHE A 165 -7.42 -2.19 -15.45
CA PHE A 165 -7.94 -0.99 -16.07
C PHE A 165 -6.77 -0.09 -16.50
N LYS A 166 -6.75 0.35 -17.76
CA LYS A 166 -5.68 1.18 -18.35
C LYS A 166 -4.28 0.63 -18.06
N ASP A 167 -4.09 -0.68 -18.24
CA ASP A 167 -2.84 -1.40 -17.99
C ASP A 167 -2.31 -1.31 -16.54
N THR A 168 -3.18 -1.00 -15.59
CA THR A 168 -2.92 -1.15 -14.16
C THR A 168 -3.75 -2.31 -13.64
N ALA A 169 -3.11 -3.24 -12.96
CA ALA A 169 -3.80 -4.34 -12.30
C ALA A 169 -4.14 -3.94 -10.85
N PHE A 170 -5.43 -3.83 -10.56
CA PHE A 170 -5.95 -3.55 -9.23
C PHE A 170 -6.14 -4.86 -8.47
N TYR A 171 -5.49 -4.98 -7.33
CA TYR A 171 -5.58 -6.12 -6.44
C TYR A 171 -6.67 -5.91 -5.39
N PRO A 172 -7.28 -7.00 -4.86
CA PRO A 172 -8.34 -6.90 -3.86
C PRO A 172 -7.85 -6.21 -2.59
N HIS A 173 -8.78 -5.52 -1.94
CA HIS A 173 -8.56 -4.98 -0.60
C HIS A 173 -8.20 -6.11 0.39
N PRO A 174 -7.29 -5.87 1.36
CA PRO A 174 -6.95 -6.84 2.39
C PRO A 174 -8.18 -7.34 3.16
N VAL A 175 -8.16 -8.62 3.51
CA VAL A 175 -9.18 -9.21 4.40
C VAL A 175 -9.06 -8.63 5.81
N LEU A 176 -7.83 -8.35 6.21
CA LEU A 176 -7.48 -7.62 7.43
C LEU A 176 -6.48 -6.52 7.03
N GLY A 177 -6.84 -5.27 7.29
CA GLY A 177 -5.96 -4.12 7.09
C GLY A 177 -4.94 -3.98 8.22
N HIS A 178 -5.27 -4.46 9.42
CA HIS A 178 -4.40 -4.50 10.58
C HIS A 178 -4.51 -5.86 11.25
N TRP A 179 -3.39 -6.43 11.63
CA TRP A 179 -3.35 -7.65 12.43
C TRP A 179 -2.89 -7.31 13.85
N GLU A 180 -3.74 -7.57 14.83
CA GLU A 180 -3.50 -7.28 16.25
C GLU A 180 -3.34 -8.55 17.11
N GLY A 181 -3.36 -9.73 16.49
CA GLY A 181 -3.21 -11.02 17.19
C GLY A 181 -4.46 -11.52 17.89
N LYS A 182 -5.63 -10.95 17.57
CA LYS A 182 -6.90 -11.36 18.15
C LYS A 182 -7.38 -12.69 17.57
N ALA A 183 -8.04 -13.51 18.40
CA ALA A 183 -8.51 -14.84 17.96
C ALA A 183 -9.54 -14.77 16.82
N TRP A 184 -10.36 -13.72 16.75
CA TRP A 184 -11.34 -13.55 15.67
C TRP A 184 -10.66 -13.22 14.32
N GLU A 185 -9.53 -12.53 14.32
CA GLU A 185 -8.75 -12.22 13.13
C GLU A 185 -8.23 -13.50 12.48
N GLN A 186 -7.67 -14.41 13.29
CA GLN A 186 -7.23 -15.71 12.80
C GLN A 186 -8.39 -16.51 12.20
N ARG A 187 -9.56 -16.53 12.87
CA ARG A 187 -10.76 -17.22 12.35
C ARG A 187 -11.22 -16.62 11.03
N LEU A 188 -11.26 -15.29 10.92
CA LEU A 188 -11.64 -14.60 9.69
C LEU A 188 -10.65 -14.91 8.55
N LEU A 189 -9.35 -14.88 8.85
CA LEU A 189 -8.29 -15.19 7.89
C LEU A 189 -8.42 -16.62 7.35
N PHE A 190 -8.53 -17.62 8.21
CA PHE A 190 -8.68 -19.02 7.80
C PHE A 190 -10.00 -19.27 7.05
N ALA A 191 -11.10 -18.66 7.50
CA ALA A 191 -12.38 -18.73 6.78
C ALA A 191 -12.27 -18.11 5.36
N SER A 192 -11.51 -17.02 5.24
CA SER A 192 -11.26 -16.37 3.94
C SER A 192 -10.38 -17.21 3.03
N ILE A 193 -9.33 -17.84 3.57
CA ILE A 193 -8.50 -18.82 2.83
C ILE A 193 -9.34 -19.97 2.27
N LEU A 194 -10.35 -20.43 3.00
CA LEU A 194 -11.21 -21.51 2.53
C LEU A 194 -12.22 -21.08 1.46
N LYS A 195 -12.59 -19.78 1.39
CA LYS A 195 -13.66 -19.27 0.52
C LYS A 195 -13.16 -18.51 -0.69
N LYS A 196 -12.04 -17.77 -0.57
CA LYS A 196 -11.53 -16.87 -1.62
C LYS A 196 -10.41 -17.55 -2.43
N LYS A 197 -10.29 -17.19 -3.72
CA LYS A 197 -9.17 -17.60 -4.58
C LYS A 197 -7.88 -16.85 -4.25
N LEU A 198 -8.02 -15.60 -3.83
CA LEU A 198 -6.93 -14.72 -3.40
C LEU A 198 -7.28 -14.12 -2.04
N VAL A 199 -6.35 -14.17 -1.12
CA VAL A 199 -6.42 -13.54 0.21
C VAL A 199 -5.21 -12.62 0.34
N VAL A 200 -5.45 -11.37 0.70
CA VAL A 200 -4.43 -10.39 1.06
C VAL A 200 -4.55 -10.12 2.56
N LEU A 201 -3.45 -10.29 3.28
CA LEU A 201 -3.30 -9.90 4.69
C LEU A 201 -2.33 -8.74 4.77
N THR A 202 -2.70 -7.67 5.46
CA THR A 202 -1.81 -6.53 5.72
C THR A 202 -1.43 -6.47 7.19
N CYS A 203 -0.16 -6.21 7.44
CA CYS A 203 0.41 -6.00 8.77
C CYS A 203 1.21 -4.69 8.77
N HIS A 204 1.15 -3.96 9.89
CA HIS A 204 1.97 -2.79 10.15
C HIS A 204 3.00 -3.17 11.21
N PRO A 205 4.29 -3.28 10.85
CA PRO A 205 5.35 -3.73 11.77
C PRO A 205 5.38 -2.95 13.08
N SER A 206 5.23 -1.62 13.01
CA SER A 206 5.28 -0.72 14.16
C SER A 206 4.18 -1.00 15.19
N LEU A 207 3.00 -1.47 14.79
CA LEU A 207 1.89 -1.78 15.70
C LEU A 207 2.16 -3.00 16.60
N LEU A 208 3.15 -3.83 16.30
CA LEU A 208 3.59 -4.89 17.22
C LEU A 208 4.29 -4.33 18.46
N VAL A 209 4.85 -3.13 18.35
CA VAL A 209 5.66 -2.49 19.41
C VAL A 209 5.06 -1.17 19.92
N ASN A 210 4.21 -0.52 19.14
CA ASN A 210 3.55 0.75 19.44
C ASN A 210 2.04 0.57 19.67
N LYS A 211 1.44 1.43 20.49
CA LYS A 211 0.01 1.38 20.82
C LYS A 211 -0.89 1.96 19.73
N THR A 212 -0.37 2.89 18.96
CA THR A 212 -1.08 3.60 17.89
C THR A 212 -0.24 3.62 16.63
N GLU A 213 -0.85 3.94 15.50
CA GLU A 213 -0.17 4.28 14.26
C GLU A 213 0.79 5.45 14.48
N TRP A 214 1.91 5.45 13.76
CA TRP A 214 2.93 6.50 13.86
C TRP A 214 2.39 7.86 13.44
N ASP A 215 1.47 7.86 12.50
CA ASP A 215 0.89 9.06 11.87
C ASP A 215 -0.35 9.60 12.57
N SER A 216 -0.73 9.04 13.71
CA SER A 216 -1.91 9.48 14.46
C SER A 216 -1.93 10.99 14.76
N ILE A 217 -0.75 11.60 14.91
CA ILE A 217 -0.62 13.05 15.08
C ILE A 217 -0.74 13.81 13.75
N TYR A 218 -0.26 13.23 12.64
CA TYR A 218 -0.34 13.83 11.29
C TYR A 218 -1.74 13.74 10.70
N PHE A 219 -2.51 12.76 11.14
CA PHE A 219 -3.88 12.57 10.74
C PHE A 219 -4.77 13.80 10.98
N VAL A 220 -4.45 14.61 11.99
CA VAL A 220 -5.20 15.81 12.36
C VAL A 220 -4.44 17.12 12.08
N SER A 221 -3.11 17.09 11.98
CA SER A 221 -2.28 18.29 11.73
C SER A 221 -0.84 17.88 11.39
N ASN A 222 -0.11 18.77 10.68
CA ASN A 222 1.35 18.62 10.52
C ASN A 222 2.07 19.21 11.74
N PRO A 223 2.63 18.37 12.63
CA PRO A 223 3.39 18.87 13.76
C PRO A 223 4.73 19.44 13.32
N LYS A 224 5.23 20.46 14.00
CA LYS A 224 6.56 21.04 13.74
C LYS A 224 7.71 20.17 14.24
N THR A 225 7.43 19.17 15.07
CA THR A 225 8.40 18.24 15.64
C THR A 225 7.88 16.81 15.51
N LEU A 226 8.76 15.90 15.13
CA LEU A 226 8.45 14.48 15.05
C LEU A 226 8.20 13.92 16.46
N THR A 227 7.05 13.29 16.66
CA THR A 227 6.67 12.70 17.94
C THR A 227 6.37 11.21 17.73
N PRO A 228 7.20 10.30 18.25
CA PRO A 228 6.95 8.87 18.12
C PRO A 228 5.68 8.48 18.88
N PRO A 229 4.94 7.47 18.39
CA PRO A 229 3.78 6.94 19.09
C PRO A 229 4.17 6.29 20.42
N PRO A 230 3.23 6.20 21.39
CA PRO A 230 3.51 5.60 22.68
C PRO A 230 3.83 4.10 22.53
N PRO A 231 4.94 3.62 23.11
CA PRO A 231 5.31 2.21 23.03
C PRO A 231 4.34 1.33 23.85
N ARG A 232 4.19 0.08 23.43
CA ARG A 232 3.53 -0.96 24.22
C ARG A 232 4.40 -1.37 25.41
N ASN A 233 3.79 -1.90 26.44
CA ASN A 233 4.57 -2.50 27.52
C ASN A 233 5.26 -3.80 27.04
N PRO A 234 6.40 -4.21 27.65
CA PRO A 234 7.16 -5.38 27.20
C PRO A 234 6.39 -6.71 27.22
N ALA A 235 5.38 -6.85 28.09
CA ALA A 235 4.58 -8.07 28.13
C ALA A 235 3.62 -8.16 26.95
N GLU A 236 2.98 -7.05 26.57
CA GLU A 236 2.15 -6.94 25.36
C GLU A 236 2.98 -7.22 24.10
N VAL A 237 4.16 -6.61 23.99
CA VAL A 237 5.07 -6.83 22.86
C VAL A 237 5.40 -8.32 22.74
N ARG A 238 5.85 -8.97 23.83
CA ARG A 238 6.17 -10.41 23.79
C ARG A 238 4.97 -11.26 23.36
N HIS A 239 3.78 -10.93 23.84
CA HIS A 239 2.55 -11.64 23.48
C HIS A 239 2.24 -11.49 21.99
N LEU A 240 2.29 -10.27 21.46
CA LEU A 240 2.02 -9.99 20.03
C LEU A 240 3.05 -10.65 19.12
N LEU A 241 4.34 -10.56 19.45
CA LEU A 241 5.40 -11.22 18.69
C LEU A 241 5.24 -12.75 18.69
N HIS A 242 4.88 -13.35 19.84
CA HIS A 242 4.61 -14.79 19.90
C HIS A 242 3.40 -15.18 19.02
N ASN A 243 2.31 -14.42 19.09
CA ASN A 243 1.12 -14.67 18.26
C ASN A 243 1.44 -14.52 16.77
N PHE A 244 2.29 -13.55 16.41
CA PHE A 244 2.70 -13.32 15.04
C PHE A 244 3.60 -14.47 14.52
N ASP A 245 4.60 -14.91 15.27
CA ASP A 245 5.42 -16.09 14.93
C ASP A 245 4.55 -17.35 14.75
N SER A 246 3.53 -17.54 15.60
CA SER A 246 2.56 -18.61 15.49
C SER A 246 1.70 -18.52 14.23
N LEU A 247 1.27 -17.32 13.85
CA LEU A 247 0.54 -17.06 12.60
C LEU A 247 1.40 -17.46 11.39
N LEU A 248 2.65 -17.01 11.32
CA LEU A 248 3.57 -17.34 10.24
C LEU A 248 3.81 -18.87 10.16
N GLY A 249 3.96 -19.54 11.31
CA GLY A 249 4.06 -20.99 11.38
C GLY A 249 2.84 -21.71 10.81
N ASN A 250 1.64 -21.21 11.06
CA ASN A 250 0.40 -21.78 10.51
C ASN A 250 0.29 -21.55 8.98
N ILE A 251 0.64 -20.35 8.51
CA ILE A 251 0.69 -20.02 7.06
C ILE A 251 1.70 -20.95 6.37
N SER A 252 2.90 -21.14 6.92
CA SER A 252 3.92 -22.05 6.39
C SER A 252 3.43 -23.51 6.32
N LYS A 253 2.69 -23.98 7.33
CA LYS A 253 2.07 -25.33 7.31
C LYS A 253 1.07 -25.44 6.18
N LEU A 254 0.18 -24.48 5.98
CA LEU A 254 -0.81 -24.48 4.89
C LEU A 254 -0.13 -24.49 3.52
N ARG A 255 0.97 -23.76 3.35
CA ARG A 255 1.78 -23.79 2.12
C ARG A 255 2.39 -25.17 1.89
N LYS A 256 3.03 -25.77 2.92
CA LYS A 256 3.62 -27.12 2.83
C LYS A 256 2.57 -28.19 2.51
N MET A 257 1.34 -28.01 2.98
CA MET A 257 0.19 -28.86 2.64
C MET A 257 -0.39 -28.59 1.24
N GLN A 258 0.18 -27.66 0.49
CA GLN A 258 -0.29 -27.24 -0.84
C GLN A 258 -1.76 -26.75 -0.85
N ILE A 259 -2.19 -26.11 0.24
CA ILE A 259 -3.51 -25.46 0.34
C ILE A 259 -3.44 -24.06 -0.20
N ILE A 260 -2.32 -23.35 0.05
CA ILE A 260 -2.07 -21.98 -0.41
C ILE A 260 -0.70 -21.88 -1.12
N ASP A 261 -0.62 -20.93 -2.04
CA ASP A 261 0.62 -20.37 -2.61
C ASP A 261 0.90 -19.03 -1.98
N THR A 262 2.05 -18.87 -1.34
CA THR A 262 2.47 -17.63 -0.67
C THR A 262 3.47 -16.81 -1.47
N THR A 263 3.82 -17.24 -2.69
CA THR A 263 4.75 -16.50 -3.55
C THR A 263 4.20 -15.11 -3.85
N PRO A 264 4.91 -14.01 -3.58
CA PRO A 264 4.39 -12.65 -3.78
C PRO A 264 4.43 -12.20 -5.26
N LYS A 265 4.66 -13.12 -6.19
CA LYS A 265 4.66 -12.83 -7.63
C LYS A 265 3.31 -12.26 -8.05
N LEU A 266 3.34 -11.04 -8.60
CA LEU A 266 2.17 -10.35 -9.10
C LEU A 266 1.95 -10.68 -10.58
N GLU A 267 0.69 -10.76 -10.98
CA GLU A 267 0.30 -11.09 -12.33
C GLU A 267 -0.78 -10.10 -12.81
N SER A 268 -0.68 -9.71 -14.06
CA SER A 268 -1.73 -8.92 -14.71
C SER A 268 -3.03 -9.71 -14.76
N ALA A 269 -4.14 -9.05 -14.50
CA ALA A 269 -5.46 -9.68 -14.56
C ALA A 269 -5.93 -9.83 -16.01
N ASN A 270 -6.65 -10.90 -16.30
CA ASN A 270 -7.28 -11.11 -17.62
C ASN A 270 -8.63 -10.41 -17.75
N THR A 271 -9.19 -9.93 -16.63
CA THR A 271 -10.50 -9.28 -16.59
C THR A 271 -10.33 -7.77 -16.63
N THR A 272 -11.01 -7.11 -17.57
CA THR A 272 -11.01 -5.64 -17.68
C THR A 272 -12.16 -5.05 -16.90
N LEU A 273 -11.88 -4.03 -16.09
CA LEU A 273 -12.88 -3.28 -15.33
C LEU A 273 -13.77 -2.46 -16.27
N LYS A 274 -15.09 -2.53 -16.03
CA LYS A 274 -16.07 -1.63 -16.63
C LYS A 274 -16.94 -1.07 -15.52
N LEU A 275 -16.97 0.25 -15.38
CA LEU A 275 -17.82 0.93 -14.42
C LEU A 275 -18.82 1.82 -15.13
N ASP A 276 -20.04 1.82 -14.64
CA ASP A 276 -21.03 2.87 -14.87
C ASP A 276 -20.79 4.04 -13.89
N GLU A 277 -21.61 5.06 -13.94
CA GLU A 277 -21.46 6.23 -13.08
C GLU A 277 -21.65 5.89 -11.59
N SER A 278 -22.54 4.94 -11.29
CA SER A 278 -22.73 4.46 -9.91
C SER A 278 -21.49 3.76 -9.38
N GLY A 279 -20.88 2.88 -10.17
CA GLY A 279 -19.62 2.22 -9.83
C GLY A 279 -18.46 3.19 -9.66
N ILE A 280 -18.37 4.22 -10.53
CA ILE A 280 -17.37 5.29 -10.38
C ILE A 280 -17.55 6.05 -9.06
N ARG A 281 -18.82 6.37 -8.70
CA ARG A 281 -19.13 7.04 -7.43
C ARG A 281 -18.80 6.18 -6.22
N GLN A 282 -19.07 4.87 -6.28
CA GLN A 282 -18.66 3.94 -5.21
C GLN A 282 -17.15 3.90 -5.05
N CYS A 283 -16.42 3.83 -6.16
CA CYS A 283 -14.95 3.86 -6.17
C CYS A 283 -14.40 5.16 -5.54
N TYR A 284 -14.95 6.32 -5.92
CA TYR A 284 -14.63 7.60 -5.32
C TYR A 284 -14.91 7.64 -3.82
N ASN A 285 -16.11 7.24 -3.39
CA ASN A 285 -16.48 7.24 -1.97
C ASN A 285 -15.56 6.35 -1.14
N TRP A 286 -15.21 5.18 -1.68
CA TRP A 286 -14.25 4.29 -1.04
C TRP A 286 -12.88 4.95 -0.88
N SER A 287 -12.35 5.50 -1.96
CA SER A 287 -11.04 6.15 -1.96
C SER A 287 -10.99 7.37 -1.04
N MET A 288 -12.07 8.16 -0.98
CA MET A 288 -12.10 9.42 -0.22
C MET A 288 -12.56 9.25 1.23
N ARG A 289 -12.85 8.03 1.72
CA ARG A 289 -13.32 7.84 3.09
C ARG A 289 -12.36 8.40 4.16
N TRP A 290 -11.06 8.21 3.96
CA TRP A 290 -10.03 8.74 4.87
C TRP A 290 -9.99 10.27 4.85
N ALA A 291 -10.09 10.89 3.66
CA ALA A 291 -10.21 12.35 3.54
C ALA A 291 -11.45 12.88 4.26
N ILE A 292 -12.59 12.19 4.17
CA ILE A 292 -13.84 12.56 4.84
C ILE A 292 -13.69 12.46 6.37
N ASP A 293 -13.03 11.43 6.87
CA ASP A 293 -12.75 11.26 8.30
C ASP A 293 -11.87 12.41 8.84
N LEU A 294 -11.04 13.02 7.99
CA LEU A 294 -10.26 14.24 8.26
C LEU A 294 -11.04 15.56 8.06
N HIS A 295 -12.36 15.47 7.84
CA HIS A 295 -13.20 16.63 7.50
C HIS A 295 -12.77 17.35 6.21
N HIS A 296 -11.98 16.71 5.35
CA HIS A 296 -11.65 17.21 4.04
C HIS A 296 -12.74 16.85 3.03
N HIS A 297 -13.26 17.84 2.31
CA HIS A 297 -14.30 17.67 1.29
C HIS A 297 -13.73 18.04 -0.09
N PRO A 298 -13.18 17.06 -0.84
CA PRO A 298 -12.57 17.31 -2.14
C PRO A 298 -13.58 17.95 -3.11
N LYS A 299 -13.14 19.01 -3.80
CA LYS A 299 -13.98 19.76 -4.75
C LYS A 299 -13.92 19.19 -6.16
N PHE A 300 -12.73 18.79 -6.60
CA PHE A 300 -12.44 18.48 -8.00
C PHE A 300 -12.19 16.97 -8.24
N ILE A 301 -11.78 16.20 -7.22
CA ILE A 301 -11.37 14.79 -7.36
C ILE A 301 -12.44 13.93 -7.99
N PHE A 302 -13.74 14.14 -7.68
CA PHE A 302 -14.79 13.36 -8.33
C PHE A 302 -14.81 13.55 -9.86
N GLY A 303 -14.55 14.78 -10.34
CA GLY A 303 -14.36 15.08 -11.76
C GLY A 303 -13.21 14.27 -12.36
N HIS A 304 -12.11 14.11 -11.65
CA HIS A 304 -10.98 13.29 -12.08
C HIS A 304 -11.34 11.81 -12.20
N PHE A 305 -12.12 11.26 -11.27
CA PHE A 305 -12.65 9.89 -11.39
C PHE A 305 -13.54 9.73 -12.63
N LEU A 306 -14.44 10.67 -12.87
CA LEU A 306 -15.29 10.66 -14.07
C LEU A 306 -14.45 10.71 -15.36
N GLN A 307 -13.47 11.60 -15.43
CA GLN A 307 -12.59 11.72 -16.58
C GLN A 307 -11.78 10.44 -16.80
N TYR A 308 -11.20 9.86 -15.77
CA TYR A 308 -10.38 8.66 -15.82
C TYR A 308 -11.15 7.46 -16.35
N PHE A 309 -12.34 7.20 -15.83
CA PHE A 309 -13.12 6.02 -16.20
C PHE A 309 -13.97 6.19 -17.49
N LYS A 310 -14.31 7.43 -17.90
CA LYS A 310 -15.08 7.68 -19.13
C LYS A 310 -14.24 7.74 -20.42
N GLN A 311 -12.97 8.10 -20.37
CA GLN A 311 -12.10 8.23 -21.55
C GLN A 311 -11.94 6.93 -22.37
N THR A 312 -12.26 5.76 -21.81
CA THR A 312 -12.21 4.49 -22.52
C THR A 312 -13.32 4.31 -23.59
N ARG A 313 -14.41 5.08 -23.54
CA ARG A 313 -15.49 4.95 -24.54
C ARG A 313 -15.15 5.58 -25.89
N SER A 314 -14.35 6.64 -25.93
CA SER A 314 -14.01 7.35 -27.19
C SER A 314 -12.98 6.64 -28.06
N ASN A 315 -12.05 5.90 -27.45
CA ASN A 315 -11.01 5.19 -28.21
C ASN A 315 -11.51 3.87 -28.84
N ALA A 316 -12.47 3.18 -28.20
CA ALA A 316 -13.07 1.98 -28.76
C ALA A 316 -13.97 2.28 -29.98
N THR A 317 -14.63 3.44 -29.99
CA THR A 317 -15.47 3.89 -31.11
C THR A 317 -14.64 4.41 -32.28
N ARG A 318 -13.46 4.99 -32.05
CA ARG A 318 -12.54 5.43 -33.12
C ARG A 318 -11.85 4.28 -33.83
N SER A 319 -11.53 3.18 -33.15
CA SER A 319 -10.91 2.01 -33.78
C SER A 319 -11.88 1.23 -34.66
N LEU A 320 -13.19 1.28 -34.39
CA LEU A 320 -14.22 0.64 -35.21
C LEU A 320 -14.55 1.48 -36.48
N ASN A 321 -14.41 2.79 -36.41
CA ASN A 321 -14.67 3.68 -37.57
C ASN A 321 -13.48 3.84 -38.52
N ASN A 322 -12.28 3.37 -38.17
CA ASN A 322 -11.11 3.35 -39.03
C ASN A 322 -10.86 1.98 -39.68
N ALA A 323 -11.73 1.00 -39.44
CA ALA A 323 -11.67 -0.36 -40.02
C ALA A 323 -12.81 -0.66 -41.01
N SER A 324 -13.57 0.38 -41.42
CA SER A 324 -14.62 0.28 -42.45
C SER A 324 -14.22 1.01 -43.73
#